data_4b3cd0db382801874e84d247691ad7f9
#
_entry.id   4b3cd0db382801874e84d247691ad7f9
#
_cell.length_a   1.000
_cell.length_b   1.000
_cell.length_c   1.000
_cell.angle_alpha   90.00
_cell.angle_beta   90.00
_cell.angle_gamma   90.00
#
_symmetry.space_group_name_H-M   'P 1'
#
loop_
_entity.id
_entity.type
_entity.pdbx_description
1 polymer ?
#
loop_
_entity_poly.entity_id
_entity_poly.type
_entity_poly.pdbx_seq_one_letter_code
_entity_poly.pdbx_strand_id
1 'polypeptide(L)'
;MLLALLVGILAYSAYTQKQIYQESTANLLSTYGQSAKTFTMFAQRNWNILNDWDSYLGTLAELGEQEGQWQEYIAQKATWQYTDFYLFNEQCEFWTTAGRQGTAMYMKEAFEKLYTENKPVISSYVSSQGIRKILFAIPMEQPLQLDGTTYTALVVSYDNAVLEKLLGSMVYEGQSDCYIVRSNGDVVLSTETKTEITEQMTNLFDYLQQNASVDQPYFDTMVQTLPQGGEGCVLFTMNGQKYYLIYQPLGILDWSIIGIVPTGVVDSGMRRVQNATILVIALLGLLIMAGVVKIQRDAERNRRRELERRREKSDMMFAGMARVVERFAVCDLDRDRYQYHERRGEPLYQPEGSYQQMLEQISRKYVVLTDSENAKIPQMLAPENLRRLIKTDNDSLKLEYAARDKSAFFMMTVVPMAWKENRLTRVMMIVQDMGKQHLLQSLANTDGLTGLLNKRYFDRVLTVLEQHSQPFALFYMDLDRFKPVNDTYGHDVGDKLLKGVSQRLQGCIRSRDYAFRLGGDEFALLLLGPMESEACASKMNLICEICLLYTSPS
;
A
#
# COMPACT_ATOMS: atom_id res chain seq x y z
N MET A 1 -5.58 1.71 3.66
CA MET A 1 -6.11 1.46 2.30
C MET A 1 -7.64 1.43 2.27
N LEU A 2 -8.31 0.65 3.11
CA LEU A 2 -9.79 0.58 3.20
C LEU A 2 -10.41 1.96 3.51
N LEU A 3 -9.85 2.71 4.45
CA LEU A 3 -10.28 4.06 4.79
C LEU A 3 -10.14 5.03 3.60
N ALA A 4 -9.06 4.96 2.85
CA ALA A 4 -8.84 5.78 1.67
C ALA A 4 -9.83 5.45 0.54
N LEU A 5 -10.16 4.16 0.35
CA LEU A 5 -11.19 3.73 -0.60
C LEU A 5 -12.57 4.26 -0.19
N LEU A 6 -12.92 4.16 1.09
CA LEU A 6 -14.19 4.65 1.62
C LEU A 6 -14.33 6.17 1.47
N VAL A 7 -13.28 6.93 1.79
CA VAL A 7 -13.23 8.38 1.59
C VAL A 7 -13.37 8.74 0.11
N GLY A 8 -12.70 8.00 -0.77
CA GLY A 8 -12.81 8.18 -2.22
C GLY A 8 -14.24 7.93 -2.74
N ILE A 9 -14.91 6.87 -2.28
CA ILE A 9 -16.31 6.57 -2.64
C ILE A 9 -17.24 7.67 -2.13
N LEU A 10 -17.08 8.13 -0.89
CA LEU A 10 -17.90 9.22 -0.32
C LEU A 10 -17.69 10.53 -1.08
N ALA A 11 -16.46 10.89 -1.38
CA ALA A 11 -16.14 12.09 -2.16
C ALA A 11 -16.72 12.01 -3.58
N TYR A 12 -16.60 10.87 -4.24
CA TYR A 12 -17.19 10.62 -5.54
C TYR A 12 -18.72 10.70 -5.49
N SER A 13 -19.36 10.09 -4.47
CA SER A 13 -20.81 10.16 -4.28
C SER A 13 -21.31 11.60 -4.08
N ALA A 14 -20.63 12.39 -3.24
CA ALA A 14 -20.96 13.78 -3.01
C ALA A 14 -20.79 14.65 -4.29
N TYR A 15 -19.69 14.43 -5.02
CA TYR A 15 -19.42 15.12 -6.28
C TYR A 15 -20.50 14.80 -7.33
N THR A 16 -20.80 13.52 -7.55
CA THR A 16 -21.80 13.10 -8.54
C THR A 16 -23.21 13.53 -8.17
N GLN A 17 -23.56 13.55 -6.88
CA GLN A 17 -24.85 14.07 -6.41
C GLN A 17 -25.02 15.56 -6.76
N LYS A 18 -23.97 16.36 -6.61
CA LYS A 18 -23.99 17.77 -7.02
C LYS A 18 -24.15 17.92 -8.54
N GLN A 19 -23.46 17.09 -9.32
CA GLN A 19 -23.58 17.08 -10.78
C GLN A 19 -24.99 16.67 -11.23
N ILE A 20 -25.55 15.61 -10.65
CA ILE A 20 -26.94 15.19 -10.93
C ILE A 20 -27.91 16.34 -10.68
N TYR A 21 -27.79 17.02 -9.54
CA TYR A 21 -28.64 18.15 -9.22
C TYR A 21 -28.52 19.28 -10.27
N GLN A 22 -27.30 19.67 -10.63
CA GLN A 22 -27.07 20.75 -11.60
C GLN A 22 -27.61 20.40 -13.00
N GLU A 23 -27.39 19.18 -13.46
CA GLU A 23 -27.85 18.72 -14.76
C GLU A 23 -29.36 18.53 -14.77
N SER A 24 -29.96 17.97 -13.73
CA SER A 24 -31.39 17.82 -13.58
C SER A 24 -32.11 19.17 -13.56
N THR A 25 -31.59 20.15 -12.82
CA THR A 25 -32.17 21.50 -12.76
C THR A 25 -32.07 22.21 -14.11
N ALA A 26 -30.95 22.10 -14.80
CA ALA A 26 -30.75 22.70 -16.12
C ALA A 26 -31.71 22.08 -17.17
N ASN A 27 -31.86 20.76 -17.17
CA ASN A 27 -32.78 20.05 -18.06
C ASN A 27 -34.25 20.42 -17.76
N LEU A 28 -34.62 20.49 -16.48
CA LEU A 28 -35.96 20.90 -16.06
C LEU A 28 -36.29 22.34 -16.49
N LEU A 29 -35.37 23.27 -16.25
CA LEU A 29 -35.52 24.67 -16.68
C LEU A 29 -35.69 24.77 -18.20
N SER A 30 -34.87 24.03 -18.96
CA SER A 30 -34.98 24.00 -20.42
C SER A 30 -36.33 23.43 -20.88
N THR A 31 -36.78 22.32 -20.28
CA THR A 31 -38.04 21.66 -20.63
C THR A 31 -39.25 22.55 -20.34
N TYR A 32 -39.31 23.13 -19.13
CA TYR A 32 -40.40 24.03 -18.74
C TYR A 32 -40.33 25.37 -19.49
N GLY A 33 -39.16 25.86 -19.82
CA GLY A 33 -39.00 27.01 -20.70
C GLY A 33 -39.55 26.77 -22.11
N GLN A 34 -39.40 25.55 -22.62
CA GLN A 34 -40.01 25.16 -23.88
C GLN A 34 -41.54 25.04 -23.78
N SER A 35 -42.03 24.48 -22.66
CA SER A 35 -43.46 24.44 -22.38
C SER A 35 -44.08 25.85 -22.27
N ALA A 36 -43.40 26.78 -21.60
CA ALA A 36 -43.82 28.16 -21.50
C ALA A 36 -43.92 28.84 -22.89
N LYS A 37 -42.92 28.64 -23.75
CA LYS A 37 -42.94 29.12 -25.13
C LYS A 37 -44.09 28.54 -25.93
N THR A 38 -44.36 27.25 -25.78
CA THR A 38 -45.44 26.57 -26.49
C THR A 38 -46.81 27.13 -26.07
N PHE A 39 -46.98 27.38 -24.77
CA PHE A 39 -48.22 28.03 -24.29
C PHE A 39 -48.34 29.47 -24.81
N THR A 40 -47.28 30.23 -24.80
CA THR A 40 -47.26 31.59 -25.36
C THR A 40 -47.59 31.59 -26.84
N MET A 41 -47.02 30.68 -27.62
CA MET A 41 -47.38 30.53 -29.05
C MET A 41 -48.82 30.08 -29.24
N PHE A 42 -49.35 29.25 -28.38
CA PHE A 42 -50.76 28.85 -28.39
C PHE A 42 -51.67 30.08 -28.14
N ALA A 43 -51.36 30.87 -27.12
CA ALA A 43 -52.10 32.10 -26.81
C ALA A 43 -52.08 33.10 -28.00
N GLN A 44 -50.87 33.34 -28.53
CA GLN A 44 -50.70 34.26 -29.69
C GLN A 44 -51.45 33.78 -30.92
N ARG A 45 -51.46 32.45 -31.18
CA ARG A 45 -52.24 31.89 -32.28
C ARG A 45 -53.74 32.15 -32.10
N ASN A 46 -54.27 31.99 -30.88
CA ASN A 46 -55.66 32.25 -30.61
C ASN A 46 -56.05 33.71 -30.82
N TRP A 47 -55.22 34.64 -30.38
CA TRP A 47 -55.46 36.05 -30.64
C TRP A 47 -55.38 36.39 -32.14
N ASN A 48 -54.47 35.82 -32.90
CA ASN A 48 -54.39 36.01 -34.35
C ASN A 48 -55.66 35.51 -35.03
N ILE A 49 -56.15 34.32 -34.63
CA ILE A 49 -57.37 33.76 -35.17
C ILE A 49 -58.59 34.63 -34.82
N LEU A 50 -58.65 35.16 -33.60
CA LEU A 50 -59.73 36.07 -33.22
C LEU A 50 -59.67 37.37 -34.02
N ASN A 51 -58.49 37.96 -34.29
CA ASN A 51 -58.33 39.12 -35.14
C ASN A 51 -58.76 38.84 -36.58
N ASP A 52 -58.42 37.65 -37.12
CA ASP A 52 -58.87 37.22 -38.46
C ASP A 52 -60.40 37.15 -38.50
N TRP A 53 -61.03 36.67 -37.42
CA TRP A 53 -62.45 36.64 -37.28
C TRP A 53 -63.09 38.05 -37.19
N ASP A 54 -62.48 38.95 -36.41
CA ASP A 54 -62.94 40.31 -36.28
C ASP A 54 -62.92 41.05 -37.62
N SER A 55 -61.83 40.95 -38.39
CA SER A 55 -61.71 41.49 -39.72
C SER A 55 -62.74 40.91 -40.70
N TYR A 56 -63.01 39.61 -40.58
CA TYR A 56 -64.01 38.95 -41.41
C TYR A 56 -65.44 39.39 -41.07
N LEU A 57 -65.81 39.47 -39.80
CA LEU A 57 -67.11 39.94 -39.32
C LEU A 57 -67.37 41.40 -39.70
N GLY A 58 -66.31 42.24 -39.59
CA GLY A 58 -66.36 43.63 -40.07
C GLY A 58 -66.69 43.73 -41.56
N THR A 59 -66.05 42.90 -42.39
CA THR A 59 -66.32 42.85 -43.83
C THR A 59 -67.77 42.42 -44.15
N LEU A 60 -68.24 41.42 -43.43
CA LEU A 60 -69.62 40.96 -43.60
C LEU A 60 -70.67 42.02 -43.19
N ALA A 61 -70.40 42.78 -42.14
CA ALA A 61 -71.26 43.91 -41.69
C ALA A 61 -71.30 45.03 -42.73
N GLU A 62 -70.13 45.32 -43.37
CA GLU A 62 -70.11 46.34 -44.46
C GLU A 62 -70.84 45.91 -45.72
N LEU A 63 -70.90 44.62 -46.00
CA LEU A 63 -71.57 44.10 -47.16
C LEU A 63 -73.12 44.01 -46.98
N GLY A 64 -73.64 44.29 -45.76
CA GLY A 64 -75.01 44.26 -45.46
C GLY A 64 -75.69 42.88 -45.50
N GLU A 65 -74.87 41.85 -45.27
CA GLU A 65 -75.36 40.46 -45.18
C GLU A 65 -76.32 40.27 -44.01
N GLN A 66 -77.39 39.46 -44.21
CA GLN A 66 -78.42 39.19 -43.18
C GLN A 66 -77.81 38.44 -41.98
N GLU A 67 -78.28 38.77 -40.82
CA GLU A 67 -77.86 38.27 -39.50
C GLU A 67 -77.72 36.75 -39.42
N GLY A 68 -78.49 35.99 -40.12
CA GLY A 68 -78.49 34.50 -40.10
C GLY A 68 -77.33 33.86 -40.82
N GLN A 69 -76.67 34.51 -41.80
CA GLN A 69 -75.56 33.87 -42.60
C GLN A 69 -74.23 33.83 -41.86
N TRP A 70 -73.90 34.86 -41.16
CA TRP A 70 -72.62 34.84 -40.42
C TRP A 70 -72.77 34.02 -39.12
N GLN A 71 -73.93 33.92 -38.50
CA GLN A 71 -74.21 33.01 -37.39
C GLN A 71 -73.90 31.54 -37.78
N GLU A 72 -74.43 31.10 -38.92
CA GLU A 72 -74.20 29.78 -39.45
C GLU A 72 -72.77 29.54 -39.78
N TYR A 73 -72.11 30.53 -40.33
CA TYR A 73 -70.68 30.50 -40.66
C TYR A 73 -69.82 30.38 -39.39
N ILE A 74 -70.04 31.17 -38.35
CA ILE A 74 -69.37 31.07 -37.07
C ILE A 74 -69.60 29.70 -36.44
N ALA A 75 -70.90 29.25 -36.40
CA ALA A 75 -71.26 27.96 -35.84
C ALA A 75 -70.53 26.81 -36.55
N GLN A 76 -70.44 26.88 -37.86
CA GLN A 76 -69.78 25.85 -38.67
C GLN A 76 -68.28 25.79 -38.48
N LYS A 77 -67.58 26.90 -38.33
CA LYS A 77 -66.14 26.93 -38.15
C LYS A 77 -65.69 26.90 -36.68
N ALA A 78 -66.44 27.50 -35.77
CA ALA A 78 -66.02 27.57 -34.36
C ALA A 78 -66.09 26.21 -33.65
N THR A 79 -67.00 25.32 -34.04
CA THR A 79 -67.17 23.98 -33.43
C THR A 79 -65.98 23.03 -33.59
N TRP A 80 -65.04 23.33 -34.46
CA TRP A 80 -63.92 22.44 -34.76
C TRP A 80 -62.67 22.68 -33.91
N GLN A 81 -62.57 23.81 -33.21
CA GLN A 81 -61.30 24.20 -32.56
C GLN A 81 -61.47 24.69 -31.11
N TYR A 82 -62.67 25.13 -30.71
CA TYR A 82 -62.95 25.72 -29.41
C TYR A 82 -64.05 24.99 -28.69
N THR A 83 -64.06 25.07 -27.34
CA THR A 83 -65.17 24.56 -26.55
C THR A 83 -66.40 25.45 -26.73
N ASP A 84 -66.21 26.75 -26.61
CA ASP A 84 -67.28 27.71 -26.85
C ASP A 84 -66.68 28.97 -27.52
N PHE A 85 -67.52 29.64 -28.32
CA PHE A 85 -67.30 30.95 -28.92
C PHE A 85 -68.35 31.91 -28.43
N TYR A 86 -67.90 33.09 -27.96
CA TYR A 86 -68.76 34.11 -27.41
C TYR A 86 -68.54 35.45 -28.10
N LEU A 87 -69.66 36.22 -28.16
CA LEU A 87 -69.67 37.67 -28.32
C LEU A 87 -69.95 38.28 -26.98
N PHE A 88 -69.25 39.34 -26.55
CA PHE A 88 -69.46 40.03 -25.28
C PHE A 88 -69.60 41.52 -25.49
N ASN A 89 -70.39 42.15 -24.58
CA ASN A 89 -70.45 43.62 -24.47
C ASN A 89 -69.79 44.13 -23.16
N GLU A 90 -69.72 45.44 -22.99
CA GLU A 90 -69.19 46.08 -21.80
C GLU A 90 -69.89 45.76 -20.50
N GLN A 91 -71.22 45.34 -20.61
CA GLN A 91 -72.05 44.94 -19.48
C GLN A 91 -71.84 43.47 -19.13
N CYS A 92 -70.92 42.77 -19.73
CA CYS A 92 -70.67 41.34 -19.61
C CYS A 92 -71.86 40.46 -20.05
N GLU A 93 -72.71 40.98 -20.90
CA GLU A 93 -73.73 40.18 -21.58
C GLU A 93 -73.07 39.45 -22.74
N PHE A 94 -73.44 38.18 -22.93
CA PHE A 94 -72.85 37.34 -23.95
C PHE A 94 -73.88 36.62 -24.83
N TRP A 95 -73.48 36.37 -26.04
CA TRP A 95 -74.12 35.44 -26.96
C TRP A 95 -73.13 34.35 -27.37
N THR A 96 -73.64 33.14 -27.60
CA THR A 96 -72.84 32.01 -28.07
C THR A 96 -73.32 31.46 -29.39
N THR A 97 -72.47 30.75 -30.11
CA THR A 97 -72.81 30.04 -31.34
C THR A 97 -73.92 28.99 -31.15
N ALA A 98 -74.13 28.53 -29.94
CA ALA A 98 -75.25 27.61 -29.57
C ALA A 98 -76.55 28.38 -29.29
N GLY A 99 -76.63 29.70 -29.53
CA GLY A 99 -77.81 30.52 -29.29
C GLY A 99 -78.08 30.82 -27.82
N ARG A 100 -77.11 30.55 -26.92
CA ARG A 100 -77.25 30.89 -25.49
C ARG A 100 -76.94 32.37 -25.31
N GLN A 101 -77.80 33.04 -24.53
CA GLN A 101 -77.60 34.44 -24.10
C GLN A 101 -77.61 34.48 -22.57
N GLY A 102 -76.91 35.41 -21.98
CA GLY A 102 -76.86 35.59 -20.54
C GLY A 102 -75.85 36.66 -20.12
N THR A 103 -75.63 36.79 -18.81
CA THR A 103 -74.67 37.75 -18.24
C THR A 103 -73.64 36.99 -17.42
N ALA A 104 -72.33 37.27 -17.67
CA ALA A 104 -71.25 36.61 -17.01
C ALA A 104 -70.47 37.63 -16.14
N MET A 105 -71.07 38.09 -15.05
CA MET A 105 -70.48 39.11 -14.16
C MET A 105 -69.14 38.71 -13.55
N TYR A 106 -68.82 37.40 -13.46
CA TYR A 106 -67.56 36.87 -12.99
C TYR A 106 -66.40 37.21 -13.95
N MET A 107 -66.69 37.68 -15.16
CA MET A 107 -65.66 38.11 -16.13
C MET A 107 -65.39 39.61 -16.13
N LYS A 108 -66.08 40.38 -15.29
CA LYS A 108 -66.03 41.84 -15.27
C LYS A 108 -64.59 42.38 -15.16
N GLU A 109 -63.80 41.82 -14.25
CA GLU A 109 -62.39 42.25 -14.06
C GLU A 109 -61.53 42.03 -15.30
N ALA A 110 -61.69 40.90 -15.99
CA ALA A 110 -60.95 40.62 -17.23
C ALA A 110 -61.36 41.56 -18.37
N PHE A 111 -62.69 41.85 -18.46
CA PHE A 111 -63.23 42.73 -19.49
C PHE A 111 -62.97 44.24 -19.21
N GLU A 112 -62.86 44.64 -17.96
CA GLU A 112 -62.43 46.00 -17.63
C GLU A 112 -61.04 46.29 -18.22
N LYS A 113 -60.09 45.36 -18.13
CA LYS A 113 -58.77 45.49 -18.77
C LYS A 113 -58.85 45.48 -20.30
N LEU A 114 -59.68 44.58 -20.88
CA LEU A 114 -59.88 44.50 -22.32
C LEU A 114 -60.32 45.84 -22.90
N TYR A 115 -61.30 46.51 -22.29
CA TYR A 115 -61.85 47.76 -22.77
C TYR A 115 -61.02 48.98 -22.38
N THR A 116 -60.39 49.00 -21.20
CA THR A 116 -59.57 50.14 -20.76
C THR A 116 -58.25 50.21 -21.47
N GLU A 117 -57.63 49.07 -21.73
CA GLU A 117 -56.34 49.02 -22.41
C GLU A 117 -56.42 48.80 -23.92
N ASN A 118 -57.58 48.45 -24.42
CA ASN A 118 -57.85 48.07 -25.81
C ASN A 118 -56.86 47.02 -26.35
N LYS A 119 -56.58 45.97 -25.54
CA LYS A 119 -55.61 44.92 -25.87
C LYS A 119 -56.23 43.53 -25.67
N PRO A 120 -55.72 42.53 -26.41
CA PRO A 120 -56.08 41.13 -26.18
C PRO A 120 -55.88 40.71 -24.73
N VAL A 121 -56.86 39.98 -24.17
CA VAL A 121 -56.85 39.50 -22.79
C VAL A 121 -56.96 37.99 -22.75
N ILE A 122 -56.28 37.39 -21.80
CA ILE A 122 -56.48 35.99 -21.41
C ILE A 122 -56.93 35.96 -19.97
N SER A 123 -57.88 35.10 -19.64
CA SER A 123 -58.40 34.93 -18.28
C SER A 123 -58.86 33.50 -18.05
N SER A 124 -59.04 33.13 -16.79
CA SER A 124 -59.61 31.83 -16.41
C SER A 124 -60.84 32.06 -15.55
N TYR A 125 -61.81 31.15 -15.67
CA TYR A 125 -63.00 31.15 -14.85
C TYR A 125 -63.49 29.71 -14.58
N VAL A 126 -64.30 29.57 -13.55
CA VAL A 126 -64.97 28.30 -13.26
C VAL A 126 -66.43 28.41 -13.75
N SER A 127 -66.82 27.50 -14.64
CA SER A 127 -68.15 27.49 -15.19
C SER A 127 -69.18 27.11 -14.10
N SER A 128 -70.51 27.31 -14.38
CA SER A 128 -71.60 26.87 -13.49
C SER A 128 -71.58 25.36 -13.24
N GLN A 129 -70.93 24.59 -14.04
CA GLN A 129 -70.73 23.13 -13.88
C GLN A 129 -69.51 22.75 -13.08
N GLY A 130 -68.74 23.72 -12.52
CA GLY A 130 -67.53 23.49 -11.78
C GLY A 130 -66.30 23.27 -12.68
N ILE A 131 -66.42 23.33 -14.00
CA ILE A 131 -65.32 23.11 -14.95
C ILE A 131 -64.55 24.42 -15.09
N ARG A 132 -63.23 24.36 -14.87
CA ARG A 132 -62.33 25.48 -15.10
C ARG A 132 -62.07 25.64 -16.60
N LYS A 133 -62.24 26.85 -17.10
CA LYS A 133 -62.03 27.21 -18.51
C LYS A 133 -61.04 28.37 -18.63
N ILE A 134 -60.27 28.38 -19.70
CA ILE A 134 -59.47 29.51 -20.12
C ILE A 134 -60.13 30.16 -21.29
N LEU A 135 -60.21 31.48 -21.28
CA LEU A 135 -60.72 32.29 -22.36
C LEU A 135 -59.64 33.21 -22.94
N PHE A 136 -59.78 33.43 -24.24
CA PHE A 136 -59.02 34.42 -25.00
C PHE A 136 -60.01 35.42 -25.53
N ALA A 137 -59.76 36.70 -25.31
CA ALA A 137 -60.63 37.79 -25.74
C ALA A 137 -59.87 38.85 -26.49
N ILE A 138 -60.50 39.44 -27.51
CA ILE A 138 -60.03 40.65 -28.20
C ILE A 138 -61.12 41.70 -28.23
N PRO A 139 -60.81 42.98 -28.17
CA PRO A 139 -61.80 44.01 -28.50
C PRO A 139 -62.07 43.97 -30.00
N MET A 140 -63.33 44.18 -30.40
CA MET A 140 -63.69 44.28 -31.82
C MET A 140 -63.43 45.68 -32.38
N GLU A 141 -62.91 45.73 -33.58
CA GLU A 141 -62.72 47.03 -34.29
C GLU A 141 -64.07 47.63 -34.68
N GLN A 142 -64.99 46.77 -35.09
CA GLN A 142 -66.38 47.18 -35.42
C GLN A 142 -67.35 46.45 -34.53
N PRO A 143 -68.14 47.19 -33.69
CA PRO A 143 -69.23 46.58 -32.87
C PRO A 143 -70.26 45.85 -33.72
N LEU A 144 -70.68 44.68 -33.27
CA LEU A 144 -71.64 43.84 -33.96
C LEU A 144 -72.99 43.96 -33.27
N GLN A 145 -74.07 44.25 -34.02
CA GLN A 145 -75.44 44.23 -33.51
C GLN A 145 -76.06 42.89 -33.77
N LEU A 146 -76.60 42.28 -32.72
CA LEU A 146 -77.27 40.98 -32.79
C LEU A 146 -78.49 41.00 -31.81
N ASP A 147 -79.70 40.62 -32.27
CA ASP A 147 -80.92 40.62 -31.46
C ASP A 147 -81.15 41.92 -30.65
N GLY A 148 -80.79 43.05 -31.21
CA GLY A 148 -80.91 44.36 -30.56
C GLY A 148 -79.81 44.68 -29.51
N THR A 149 -78.86 43.80 -29.29
CA THR A 149 -77.70 43.98 -28.38
C THR A 149 -76.42 44.25 -29.20
N THR A 150 -75.66 45.21 -28.77
CA THR A 150 -74.37 45.53 -29.38
C THR A 150 -73.21 44.83 -28.66
N TYR A 151 -72.49 44.01 -29.39
CA TYR A 151 -71.34 43.25 -28.88
C TYR A 151 -70.05 43.92 -29.35
N THR A 152 -69.08 43.97 -28.45
CA THR A 152 -67.78 44.75 -28.67
C THR A 152 -66.58 43.89 -28.41
N ALA A 153 -66.68 42.61 -28.08
CA ALA A 153 -65.58 41.74 -27.87
C ALA A 153 -65.85 40.32 -28.43
N LEU A 154 -64.83 39.73 -29.03
CA LEU A 154 -64.78 38.34 -29.44
C LEU A 154 -64.02 37.49 -28.39
N VAL A 155 -64.63 36.36 -28.03
CA VAL A 155 -64.06 35.50 -26.99
C VAL A 155 -64.17 34.05 -27.41
N VAL A 156 -63.09 33.30 -27.23
CA VAL A 156 -63.06 31.84 -27.32
C VAL A 156 -62.67 31.24 -26.00
N SER A 157 -63.25 30.09 -25.65
CA SER A 157 -62.86 29.37 -24.44
C SER A 157 -62.43 27.95 -24.74
N TYR A 158 -61.56 27.43 -23.88
CA TYR A 158 -61.11 26.06 -23.87
C TYR A 158 -61.38 25.44 -22.50
N ASP A 159 -61.84 24.21 -22.50
CA ASP A 159 -61.93 23.40 -21.29
C ASP A 159 -60.53 23.01 -20.82
N ASN A 160 -60.37 22.84 -19.50
CA ASN A 160 -59.13 22.45 -18.89
C ASN A 160 -58.51 21.20 -19.56
N ALA A 161 -59.30 20.20 -19.93
CA ALA A 161 -58.85 18.97 -20.58
C ALA A 161 -58.08 19.17 -21.90
N VAL A 162 -58.39 20.23 -22.66
CA VAL A 162 -57.68 20.55 -23.90
C VAL A 162 -56.27 21.08 -23.57
N LEU A 163 -56.21 21.87 -22.51
CA LEU A 163 -54.95 22.49 -22.07
C LEU A 163 -54.07 21.53 -21.27
N GLU A 164 -54.70 20.64 -20.51
CA GLU A 164 -54.02 19.50 -19.89
C GLU A 164 -53.27 18.66 -20.92
N LYS A 165 -53.93 18.35 -22.03
CA LYS A 165 -53.30 17.62 -23.12
C LYS A 165 -52.14 18.40 -23.75
N LEU A 166 -52.24 19.74 -23.82
CA LEU A 166 -51.16 20.59 -24.31
C LEU A 166 -49.98 20.64 -23.34
N LEU A 167 -50.25 20.75 -22.03
CA LEU A 167 -49.21 20.89 -20.99
C LEU A 167 -48.72 19.53 -20.45
N GLY A 168 -49.65 18.59 -20.22
CA GLY A 168 -49.38 17.29 -19.58
C GLY A 168 -48.65 16.30 -20.47
N SER A 169 -48.84 16.37 -21.81
CA SER A 169 -48.12 15.50 -22.75
C SER A 169 -46.67 15.89 -22.98
N MET A 170 -46.28 17.07 -22.54
CA MET A 170 -44.95 17.63 -22.82
C MET A 170 -43.91 17.32 -21.75
N VAL A 171 -44.30 16.94 -20.53
CA VAL A 171 -43.39 16.84 -19.40
C VAL A 171 -43.56 15.51 -18.67
N TYR A 172 -42.52 14.69 -18.72
CA TYR A 172 -42.37 13.42 -17.96
C TYR A 172 -43.55 12.44 -18.04
N GLU A 173 -44.18 12.34 -19.22
CA GLU A 173 -45.22 11.33 -19.51
C GLU A 173 -46.34 11.24 -18.43
N GLY A 174 -46.77 12.38 -17.86
CA GLY A 174 -47.80 12.44 -16.83
C GLY A 174 -47.34 12.07 -15.42
N GLN A 175 -46.05 12.05 -15.15
CA GLN A 175 -45.48 11.85 -13.81
C GLN A 175 -45.08 13.15 -13.11
N SER A 176 -45.54 14.29 -13.63
CA SER A 176 -45.31 15.63 -13.08
C SER A 176 -46.63 16.40 -13.06
N ASP A 177 -46.82 17.23 -12.03
CA ASP A 177 -47.88 18.20 -11.99
C ASP A 177 -47.41 19.51 -12.60
N CYS A 178 -48.28 20.11 -13.39
CA CYS A 178 -47.99 21.40 -14.04
C CYS A 178 -49.11 22.37 -13.71
N TYR A 179 -48.75 23.55 -13.24
CA TYR A 179 -49.66 24.64 -12.88
C TYR A 179 -49.31 25.89 -13.67
N ILE A 180 -50.32 26.62 -14.09
CA ILE A 180 -50.15 28.03 -14.46
C ILE A 180 -50.72 28.83 -13.29
N VAL A 181 -49.89 29.71 -12.74
CA VAL A 181 -50.23 30.51 -11.58
C VAL A 181 -50.02 31.98 -11.86
N ARG A 182 -50.72 32.83 -11.15
CA ARG A 182 -50.45 34.26 -11.08
C ARG A 182 -49.26 34.52 -10.16
N SER A 183 -48.70 35.73 -10.21
CA SER A 183 -47.59 36.13 -9.35
C SER A 183 -47.85 35.99 -7.85
N ASN A 184 -49.11 36.04 -7.41
CA ASN A 184 -49.54 35.83 -6.03
C ASN A 184 -49.74 34.36 -5.66
N GLY A 185 -49.52 33.41 -6.58
CA GLY A 185 -49.70 31.97 -6.37
C GLY A 185 -51.07 31.41 -6.68
N ASP A 186 -52.03 32.24 -7.09
CA ASP A 186 -53.38 31.79 -7.48
C ASP A 186 -53.33 30.92 -8.72
N VAL A 187 -53.94 29.75 -8.65
CA VAL A 187 -53.94 28.77 -9.73
C VAL A 187 -54.92 29.19 -10.83
N VAL A 188 -54.37 29.42 -12.00
CA VAL A 188 -55.09 29.69 -13.23
C VAL A 188 -55.49 28.38 -13.92
N LEU A 189 -54.58 27.46 -14.00
CA LEU A 189 -54.72 26.17 -14.66
C LEU A 189 -53.92 25.12 -13.94
N SER A 190 -54.37 23.87 -13.91
CA SER A 190 -53.63 22.72 -13.41
C SER A 190 -53.81 21.52 -14.32
N THR A 191 -52.79 20.70 -14.48
CA THR A 191 -52.93 19.37 -15.07
C THR A 191 -53.45 18.42 -13.99
N GLU A 192 -54.49 17.68 -14.29
CA GLU A 192 -54.99 16.61 -13.39
C GLU A 192 -54.05 15.39 -13.53
N THR A 193 -53.02 15.37 -12.73
CA THR A 193 -52.20 14.16 -12.58
C THR A 193 -52.43 13.55 -11.19
N LYS A 194 -52.08 12.29 -11.04
CA LYS A 194 -52.38 11.42 -9.89
C LYS A 194 -51.65 11.80 -8.58
N THR A 195 -51.15 13.01 -8.46
CA THR A 195 -50.55 13.47 -7.22
C THR A 195 -51.66 13.96 -6.26
N GLU A 196 -51.39 13.81 -4.95
CA GLU A 196 -52.33 14.11 -3.85
C GLU A 196 -52.73 15.58 -3.72
N ILE A 197 -52.40 16.41 -4.71
CA ILE A 197 -52.74 17.83 -4.76
C ILE A 197 -54.14 17.95 -5.34
N THR A 198 -55.12 18.17 -4.48
CA THR A 198 -56.53 18.06 -4.76
C THR A 198 -57.09 19.21 -5.60
N GLU A 199 -58.21 18.95 -6.32
CA GLU A 199 -58.99 19.87 -7.14
C GLU A 199 -59.44 21.18 -6.45
N GLN A 200 -59.33 21.27 -5.11
CA GLN A 200 -59.78 22.42 -4.31
C GLN A 200 -58.71 23.45 -4.03
N MET A 201 -57.48 23.27 -4.54
CA MET A 201 -56.41 24.19 -4.30
C MET A 201 -56.59 25.47 -5.12
N THR A 202 -56.83 26.58 -4.45
CA THR A 202 -56.98 27.91 -5.07
C THR A 202 -55.65 28.64 -5.17
N ASN A 203 -54.74 28.45 -4.20
CA ASN A 203 -53.43 29.06 -4.16
C ASN A 203 -52.31 28.01 -3.92
N LEU A 204 -51.37 27.92 -4.83
CA LEU A 204 -50.31 26.94 -4.79
C LEU A 204 -49.27 27.26 -3.69
N PHE A 205 -48.99 28.53 -3.44
CA PHE A 205 -47.99 28.92 -2.46
C PHE A 205 -48.44 28.62 -1.04
N ASP A 206 -49.71 28.93 -0.71
CA ASP A 206 -50.30 28.60 0.58
C ASP A 206 -50.32 27.07 0.82
N TYR A 207 -50.69 26.33 -0.22
CA TYR A 207 -50.68 24.87 -0.15
C TYR A 207 -49.30 24.31 0.14
N LEU A 208 -48.22 24.78 -0.56
CA LEU A 208 -46.87 24.33 -0.35
C LEU A 208 -46.33 24.70 1.03
N GLN A 209 -46.66 25.89 1.53
CA GLN A 209 -46.24 26.30 2.89
C GLN A 209 -46.90 25.45 3.99
N GLN A 210 -48.12 25.00 3.77
CA GLN A 210 -48.84 24.17 4.76
C GLN A 210 -48.45 22.69 4.73
N ASN A 211 -48.15 22.14 3.56
CA ASN A 211 -48.02 20.70 3.35
C ASN A 211 -46.59 20.24 2.98
N ALA A 212 -45.67 21.16 2.70
CA ALA A 212 -44.33 20.82 2.27
C ALA A 212 -43.27 21.41 3.19
N SER A 213 -42.18 20.68 3.35
CA SER A 213 -40.94 21.22 3.95
C SER A 213 -40.10 21.83 2.85
N VAL A 214 -40.14 23.14 2.75
CA VAL A 214 -39.40 23.93 1.75
C VAL A 214 -38.25 24.65 2.43
N ASP A 215 -37.11 24.78 1.74
CA ASP A 215 -36.01 25.64 2.19
C ASP A 215 -36.46 27.10 2.04
N GLN A 216 -36.83 27.73 3.15
CA GLN A 216 -37.49 29.03 3.20
C GLN A 216 -36.80 30.13 2.40
N PRO A 217 -35.46 30.32 2.47
CA PRO A 217 -34.77 31.34 1.68
C PRO A 217 -34.93 31.17 0.17
N TYR A 218 -34.99 29.94 -0.34
CA TYR A 218 -35.18 29.69 -1.77
C TYR A 218 -36.64 29.90 -2.20
N PHE A 219 -37.58 29.54 -1.33
CA PHE A 219 -38.99 29.77 -1.56
C PHE A 219 -39.34 31.26 -1.58
N ASP A 220 -38.81 32.02 -0.59
CA ASP A 220 -39.01 33.46 -0.52
C ASP A 220 -38.39 34.15 -1.75
N THR A 221 -37.21 33.67 -2.22
CA THR A 221 -36.60 34.16 -3.45
C THR A 221 -37.48 33.92 -4.67
N MET A 222 -38.10 32.75 -4.78
CA MET A 222 -39.04 32.40 -5.84
C MET A 222 -40.24 33.37 -5.83
N VAL A 223 -40.88 33.55 -4.69
CA VAL A 223 -42.07 34.44 -4.54
C VAL A 223 -41.72 35.89 -4.88
N GLN A 224 -40.52 36.35 -4.55
CA GLN A 224 -40.06 37.71 -4.86
C GLN A 224 -39.67 37.89 -6.33
N THR A 225 -39.13 36.89 -6.98
CA THR A 225 -38.64 36.99 -8.36
C THR A 225 -39.71 36.70 -9.42
N LEU A 226 -40.69 35.88 -9.07
CA LEU A 226 -41.82 35.52 -9.98
C LEU A 226 -42.50 36.75 -10.60
N PRO A 227 -42.91 37.80 -9.82
CA PRO A 227 -43.53 38.99 -10.37
C PRO A 227 -42.62 39.79 -11.32
N GLN A 228 -41.31 39.59 -11.21
CA GLN A 228 -40.27 40.29 -12.03
C GLN A 228 -39.87 39.45 -13.26
N GLY A 229 -40.57 38.35 -13.53
CA GLY A 229 -40.26 37.44 -14.63
C GLY A 229 -39.05 36.53 -14.33
N GLY A 230 -38.76 36.24 -13.06
CA GLY A 230 -37.71 35.32 -12.64
C GLY A 230 -38.03 33.88 -13.00
N GLU A 231 -36.97 33.13 -13.26
CA GLU A 231 -37.04 31.68 -13.49
C GLU A 231 -36.12 30.92 -12.47
N GLY A 232 -36.46 29.69 -12.17
CA GLY A 232 -35.64 28.91 -11.23
C GLY A 232 -36.19 27.55 -10.92
N CYS A 233 -35.41 26.85 -10.04
CA CYS A 233 -35.77 25.52 -9.54
C CYS A 233 -35.46 25.45 -8.04
N VAL A 234 -36.43 24.97 -7.27
CA VAL A 234 -36.35 24.81 -5.82
C VAL A 234 -36.63 23.35 -5.47
N LEU A 235 -35.83 22.79 -4.53
CA LEU A 235 -36.10 21.47 -3.96
C LEU A 235 -36.96 21.61 -2.73
N PHE A 236 -37.96 20.72 -2.62
CA PHE A 236 -38.77 20.61 -1.42
C PHE A 236 -39.12 19.15 -1.10
N THR A 237 -39.61 18.92 0.10
CA THR A 237 -40.06 17.59 0.55
C THR A 237 -41.52 17.65 0.97
N MET A 238 -42.32 16.73 0.44
CA MET A 238 -43.74 16.58 0.79
C MET A 238 -44.01 15.10 1.00
N ASN A 239 -44.70 14.74 2.10
CA ASN A 239 -44.99 13.35 2.47
C ASN A 239 -43.76 12.42 2.46
N GLY A 240 -42.56 12.94 2.86
CA GLY A 240 -41.32 12.19 2.88
C GLY A 240 -40.64 11.99 1.51
N GLN A 241 -41.24 12.45 0.42
CA GLN A 241 -40.68 12.40 -0.93
C GLN A 241 -40.14 13.75 -1.35
N LYS A 242 -39.04 13.74 -2.08
CA LYS A 242 -38.37 14.95 -2.61
C LYS A 242 -38.89 15.28 -3.99
N TYR A 243 -39.12 16.56 -4.22
CA TYR A 243 -39.61 17.11 -5.49
C TYR A 243 -38.74 18.27 -5.94
N TYR A 244 -38.67 18.44 -7.27
CA TYR A 244 -38.22 19.67 -7.91
C TYR A 244 -39.44 20.53 -8.15
N LEU A 245 -39.41 21.81 -7.75
CA LEU A 245 -40.33 22.84 -8.13
C LEU A 245 -39.62 23.76 -9.12
N ILE A 246 -40.13 23.82 -10.35
CA ILE A 246 -39.61 24.63 -11.42
C ILE A 246 -40.58 25.75 -11.70
N TYR A 247 -40.09 26.96 -11.87
CA TYR A 247 -40.92 28.09 -12.22
C TYR A 247 -40.34 28.85 -13.40
N GLN A 248 -41.22 29.23 -14.36
CA GLN A 248 -40.85 29.92 -15.58
C GLN A 248 -41.93 30.97 -15.93
N PRO A 249 -41.57 32.21 -16.29
CA PRO A 249 -42.53 33.21 -16.71
C PRO A 249 -43.10 32.84 -18.09
N LEU A 250 -44.39 33.08 -18.28
CA LEU A 250 -45.05 32.88 -19.57
C LEU A 250 -44.90 34.09 -20.50
N GLY A 251 -44.51 35.26 -19.96
CA GLY A 251 -44.48 36.50 -20.72
C GLY A 251 -45.87 37.03 -21.12
N ILE A 252 -46.91 36.47 -20.54
CA ILE A 252 -48.32 36.85 -20.72
C ILE A 252 -48.84 37.23 -19.35
N LEU A 253 -49.28 38.49 -19.20
CA LEU A 253 -49.71 39.01 -17.90
C LEU A 253 -48.65 38.80 -16.83
N ASP A 254 -49.08 38.47 -15.61
CA ASP A 254 -48.26 38.11 -14.48
C ASP A 254 -48.21 36.57 -14.29
N TRP A 255 -48.43 35.82 -15.37
CA TRP A 255 -48.55 34.36 -15.30
C TRP A 255 -47.20 33.67 -15.40
N SER A 256 -47.08 32.59 -14.63
CA SER A 256 -45.92 31.72 -14.68
C SER A 256 -46.36 30.25 -14.71
N ILE A 257 -45.59 29.44 -15.41
CA ILE A 257 -45.75 27.99 -15.38
C ILE A 257 -44.93 27.44 -14.21
N ILE A 258 -45.52 26.62 -13.38
CA ILE A 258 -44.86 25.92 -12.28
C ILE A 258 -44.98 24.42 -12.51
N GLY A 259 -43.86 23.73 -12.51
CA GLY A 259 -43.79 22.27 -12.55
C GLY A 259 -43.37 21.70 -11.21
N ILE A 260 -44.03 20.63 -10.79
CA ILE A 260 -43.71 19.84 -9.60
C ILE A 260 -43.38 18.42 -10.06
N VAL A 261 -42.12 18.04 -9.95
CA VAL A 261 -41.61 16.76 -10.47
C VAL A 261 -40.91 15.98 -9.38
N PRO A 262 -41.27 14.71 -9.12
CA PRO A 262 -40.55 13.86 -8.16
C PRO A 262 -39.09 13.68 -8.57
N THR A 263 -38.16 13.87 -7.63
CA THR A 263 -36.70 13.70 -7.94
C THR A 263 -36.39 12.28 -8.42
N GLY A 264 -37.16 11.27 -7.96
CA GLY A 264 -37.01 9.89 -8.41
C GLY A 264 -37.31 9.69 -9.90
N VAL A 265 -38.14 10.51 -10.52
CA VAL A 265 -38.47 10.46 -11.94
C VAL A 265 -37.32 11.05 -12.75
N VAL A 266 -36.87 12.23 -12.35
CA VAL A 266 -35.79 12.99 -13.06
C VAL A 266 -34.44 12.31 -12.92
N ASP A 267 -34.06 11.95 -11.70
CA ASP A 267 -32.70 11.48 -11.36
C ASP A 267 -32.51 9.97 -11.58
N SER A 268 -33.59 9.19 -11.84
CA SER A 268 -33.55 7.72 -11.81
C SER A 268 -32.51 7.10 -12.73
N GLY A 269 -32.32 7.67 -13.91
CA GLY A 269 -31.33 7.22 -14.88
C GLY A 269 -29.91 7.46 -14.39
N MET A 270 -29.62 8.67 -13.96
CA MET A 270 -28.29 9.08 -13.48
C MET A 270 -27.92 8.36 -12.17
N ARG A 271 -28.87 8.21 -11.24
CA ARG A 271 -28.64 7.46 -9.99
C ARG A 271 -28.33 5.99 -10.24
N ARG A 272 -28.94 5.35 -11.24
CA ARG A 272 -28.59 3.97 -11.65
C ARG A 272 -27.15 3.88 -12.11
N VAL A 273 -26.71 4.81 -12.97
CA VAL A 273 -25.32 4.87 -13.45
C VAL A 273 -24.36 5.14 -12.29
N GLN A 274 -24.70 6.09 -11.41
CA GLN A 274 -23.91 6.40 -10.21
C GLN A 274 -23.72 5.16 -9.33
N ASN A 275 -24.81 4.46 -9.00
CA ASN A 275 -24.77 3.27 -8.15
C ASN A 275 -23.96 2.14 -8.80
N ALA A 276 -24.11 1.93 -10.10
CA ALA A 276 -23.30 0.95 -10.85
C ALA A 276 -21.81 1.31 -10.82
N THR A 277 -21.46 2.58 -11.00
CA THR A 277 -20.07 3.05 -10.95
C THR A 277 -19.48 2.86 -9.56
N ILE A 278 -20.21 3.21 -8.50
CA ILE A 278 -19.77 2.99 -7.10
C ILE A 278 -19.53 1.49 -6.85
N LEU A 279 -20.40 0.61 -7.32
CA LEU A 279 -20.23 -0.84 -7.20
C LEU A 279 -18.94 -1.32 -7.90
N VAL A 280 -18.68 -0.84 -9.12
CA VAL A 280 -17.48 -1.20 -9.87
C VAL A 280 -16.21 -0.71 -9.14
N ILE A 281 -16.20 0.52 -8.63
CA ILE A 281 -15.08 1.07 -7.86
C ILE A 281 -14.85 0.24 -6.60
N ALA A 282 -15.89 -0.13 -5.87
CA ALA A 282 -15.80 -0.95 -4.68
C ALA A 282 -15.23 -2.34 -4.97
N LEU A 283 -15.71 -3.01 -6.02
CA LEU A 283 -15.19 -4.32 -6.46
C LEU A 283 -13.73 -4.26 -6.88
N LEU A 284 -13.35 -3.24 -7.64
CA LEU A 284 -11.95 -3.03 -8.05
C LEU A 284 -11.05 -2.79 -6.84
N GLY A 285 -11.50 -1.97 -5.88
CA GLY A 285 -10.80 -1.74 -4.62
C GLY A 285 -10.59 -3.01 -3.80
N LEU A 286 -11.60 -3.88 -3.73
CA LEU A 286 -11.50 -5.18 -3.06
C LEU A 286 -10.52 -6.12 -3.76
N LEU A 287 -10.52 -6.17 -5.11
CA LEU A 287 -9.58 -6.98 -5.89
C LEU A 287 -8.14 -6.52 -5.68
N ILE A 288 -7.88 -5.20 -5.72
CA ILE A 288 -6.56 -4.64 -5.45
C ILE A 288 -6.12 -5.00 -4.03
N MET A 289 -7.01 -4.88 -3.05
CA MET A 289 -6.70 -5.22 -1.65
C MET A 289 -6.37 -6.71 -1.50
N ALA A 290 -7.15 -7.61 -2.11
CA ALA A 290 -6.86 -9.04 -2.13
C ALA A 290 -5.50 -9.35 -2.77
N GLY A 291 -5.17 -8.66 -3.87
CA GLY A 291 -3.87 -8.74 -4.53
C GLY A 291 -2.71 -8.32 -3.62
N VAL A 292 -2.83 -7.18 -2.94
CA VAL A 292 -1.81 -6.69 -1.99
C VAL A 292 -1.63 -7.66 -0.82
N VAL A 293 -2.72 -8.16 -0.23
CA VAL A 293 -2.66 -9.14 0.86
C VAL A 293 -1.99 -10.44 0.40
N LYS A 294 -2.29 -10.89 -0.83
CA LYS A 294 -1.64 -12.08 -1.41
C LYS A 294 -0.13 -11.85 -1.58
N ILE A 295 0.29 -10.72 -2.15
CA ILE A 295 1.70 -10.37 -2.34
C ILE A 295 2.43 -10.32 -1.00
N GLN A 296 1.84 -9.70 0.03
CA GLN A 296 2.43 -9.65 1.38
C GLN A 296 2.59 -11.05 1.99
N ARG A 297 1.57 -11.91 1.88
CA ARG A 297 1.64 -13.30 2.37
C ARG A 297 2.71 -14.12 1.64
N ASP A 298 2.82 -13.95 0.32
CA ASP A 298 3.82 -14.66 -0.48
C ASP A 298 5.25 -14.16 -0.15
N ALA A 299 5.43 -12.85 0.05
CA ALA A 299 6.69 -12.28 0.50
C ALA A 299 7.11 -12.80 1.89
N GLU A 300 6.18 -12.87 2.86
CA GLU A 300 6.45 -13.46 4.17
C GLU A 300 6.81 -14.95 4.10
N ARG A 301 6.09 -15.73 3.28
CA ARG A 301 6.39 -17.16 3.04
C ARG A 301 7.77 -17.35 2.44
N ASN A 302 8.14 -16.54 1.45
CA ASN A 302 9.46 -16.61 0.82
C ASN A 302 10.57 -16.23 1.80
N ARG A 303 10.37 -15.22 2.64
CA ARG A 303 11.32 -14.82 3.69
C ARG A 303 11.52 -15.93 4.73
N ARG A 304 10.46 -16.61 5.16
CA ARG A 304 10.56 -17.77 6.06
C ARG A 304 11.34 -18.91 5.42
N ARG A 305 11.03 -19.28 4.18
CA ARG A 305 11.75 -20.33 3.43
C ARG A 305 13.23 -20.02 3.25
N GLU A 306 13.58 -18.75 3.02
CA GLU A 306 14.98 -18.34 2.90
C GLU A 306 15.73 -18.46 4.23
N LEU A 307 15.10 -18.09 5.34
CA LEU A 307 15.67 -18.27 6.68
C LEU A 307 15.84 -19.77 7.04
N GLU A 308 14.88 -20.60 6.72
CA GLU A 308 14.97 -22.06 6.90
C GLU A 308 16.10 -22.66 6.06
N ARG A 309 16.20 -22.31 4.77
CA ARG A 309 17.31 -22.75 3.90
C ARG A 309 18.68 -22.30 4.39
N ARG A 310 18.80 -21.09 4.95
CA ARG A 310 20.05 -20.61 5.55
C ARG A 310 20.41 -21.41 6.80
N ARG A 311 19.43 -21.73 7.64
CA ARG A 311 19.64 -22.61 8.80
C ARG A 311 20.08 -24.01 8.37
N GLU A 312 19.35 -24.66 7.47
CA GLU A 312 19.70 -25.99 6.96
C GLU A 312 21.10 -26.04 6.33
N LYS A 313 21.49 -25.02 5.55
CA LYS A 313 22.85 -24.93 5.00
C LYS A 313 23.90 -24.79 6.10
N SER A 314 23.65 -23.99 7.12
CA SER A 314 24.52 -23.83 8.26
C SER A 314 24.68 -25.15 9.02
N ASP A 315 23.56 -25.80 9.32
CA ASP A 315 23.55 -27.08 10.06
C ASP A 315 24.25 -28.20 9.26
N MET A 316 24.02 -28.28 7.95
CA MET A 316 24.73 -29.23 7.09
C MET A 316 26.24 -28.96 7.04
N MET A 317 26.66 -27.70 7.00
CA MET A 317 28.08 -27.32 7.00
C MET A 317 28.72 -27.71 8.33
N PHE A 318 28.07 -27.41 9.46
CA PHE A 318 28.53 -27.82 10.78
C PHE A 318 28.59 -29.35 10.92
N ALA A 319 27.56 -30.06 10.48
CA ALA A 319 27.54 -31.53 10.51
C ALA A 319 28.62 -32.12 9.59
N GLY A 320 28.91 -31.50 8.45
CA GLY A 320 30.00 -31.92 7.56
C GLY A 320 31.37 -31.70 8.19
N MET A 321 31.64 -30.55 8.80
CA MET A 321 32.88 -30.27 9.53
C MET A 321 33.07 -31.22 10.71
N ALA A 322 32.07 -31.49 11.48
CA ALA A 322 32.11 -32.42 12.60
C ALA A 322 32.48 -33.86 12.22
N ARG A 323 32.34 -34.21 10.93
CA ARG A 323 32.77 -35.53 10.42
C ARG A 323 34.26 -35.60 10.09
N VAL A 324 34.88 -34.46 9.73
CA VAL A 324 36.26 -34.37 9.23
C VAL A 324 37.20 -33.88 10.32
N VAL A 325 36.76 -32.91 11.12
CA VAL A 325 37.57 -32.28 12.17
C VAL A 325 37.17 -32.91 13.53
N GLU A 326 38.20 -33.33 14.28
CA GLU A 326 37.96 -33.98 15.59
C GLU A 326 37.49 -32.98 16.64
N ARG A 327 38.05 -31.76 16.63
CA ARG A 327 37.74 -30.70 17.60
C ARG A 327 37.77 -29.35 16.94
N PHE A 328 36.71 -28.59 17.09
CA PHE A 328 36.69 -27.19 16.67
C PHE A 328 35.78 -26.34 17.54
N ALA A 329 36.05 -25.04 17.58
CA ALA A 329 35.23 -24.06 18.22
C ALA A 329 34.95 -22.90 17.25
N VAL A 330 33.69 -22.44 17.21
CA VAL A 330 33.32 -21.20 16.53
C VAL A 330 33.17 -20.12 17.60
N CYS A 331 33.97 -19.08 17.48
CA CYS A 331 34.06 -18.03 18.49
C CYS A 331 33.57 -16.69 17.92
N ASP A 332 32.62 -16.07 18.62
CA ASP A 332 32.14 -14.70 18.36
C ASP A 332 32.94 -13.75 19.26
N LEU A 333 33.86 -13.00 18.64
CA LEU A 333 34.78 -12.12 19.33
C LEU A 333 34.14 -10.84 19.88
N ASP A 334 32.99 -10.45 19.33
CA ASP A 334 32.28 -9.25 19.77
C ASP A 334 31.31 -9.57 20.92
N ARG A 335 30.77 -10.78 20.95
CA ARG A 335 29.78 -11.20 21.96
C ARG A 335 30.39 -12.05 23.08
N ASP A 336 31.68 -12.26 23.04
CA ASP A 336 32.37 -13.15 23.99
C ASP A 336 31.74 -14.52 24.13
N ARG A 337 31.41 -15.16 23.00
CA ARG A 337 30.77 -16.47 22.98
C ARG A 337 31.53 -17.44 22.12
N TYR A 338 31.51 -18.70 22.51
CA TYR A 338 31.94 -19.80 21.68
C TYR A 338 30.92 -20.90 21.61
N GLN A 339 30.98 -21.69 20.51
CA GLN A 339 30.34 -23.00 20.36
C GLN A 339 31.43 -24.02 20.07
N TYR A 340 31.55 -25.03 20.96
CA TYR A 340 32.57 -26.05 20.88
C TYR A 340 31.97 -27.37 20.37
N HIS A 341 32.73 -28.04 19.53
CA HIS A 341 32.33 -29.31 18.97
C HIS A 341 33.50 -30.30 19.07
N GLU A 342 33.24 -31.52 19.59
CA GLU A 342 34.19 -32.60 19.69
C GLU A 342 33.52 -33.91 19.24
N ARG A 343 34.24 -34.66 18.37
CA ARG A 343 33.70 -35.85 17.72
C ARG A 343 33.88 -37.13 18.54
N ARG A 344 34.94 -37.22 19.34
CA ARG A 344 35.29 -38.42 20.11
C ARG A 344 35.80 -38.05 21.50
N GLY A 345 35.30 -38.78 22.53
CA GLY A 345 35.69 -38.58 23.90
C GLY A 345 34.71 -37.77 24.73
N GLU A 346 35.00 -37.58 26.00
CA GLU A 346 34.28 -36.64 26.85
C GLU A 346 34.66 -35.22 26.41
N PRO A 347 33.69 -34.32 26.25
CA PRO A 347 33.98 -32.98 25.81
C PRO A 347 34.92 -32.26 26.78
N LEU A 348 36.02 -31.74 26.29
CA LEU A 348 37.01 -31.02 27.10
C LEU A 348 36.47 -29.72 27.66
N TYR A 349 35.44 -29.17 26.98
CA TYR A 349 34.79 -27.90 27.31
C TYR A 349 33.28 -28.04 27.19
N GLN A 350 32.55 -27.13 27.82
CA GLN A 350 31.10 -27.03 27.61
C GLN A 350 30.79 -26.76 26.14
N PRO A 351 29.67 -27.23 25.60
CA PRO A 351 29.31 -27.03 24.20
C PRO A 351 29.22 -25.55 23.80
N GLU A 352 28.91 -24.66 24.75
CA GLU A 352 28.87 -23.21 24.56
C GLU A 352 29.25 -22.46 25.85
N GLY A 353 29.74 -21.24 25.73
CA GLY A 353 30.11 -20.43 26.86
C GLY A 353 30.84 -19.14 26.50
N SER A 354 31.49 -18.50 27.48
CA SER A 354 32.34 -17.33 27.29
C SER A 354 33.67 -17.72 26.66
N TYR A 355 34.03 -17.03 25.59
CA TYR A 355 35.33 -17.21 24.90
C TYR A 355 36.51 -16.96 25.81
N GLN A 356 36.50 -15.88 26.62
CA GLN A 356 37.56 -15.57 27.56
C GLN A 356 37.76 -16.67 28.61
N GLN A 357 36.65 -17.17 29.17
CA GLN A 357 36.71 -18.28 30.14
C GLN A 357 37.30 -19.55 29.51
N MET A 358 36.98 -19.85 28.25
CA MET A 358 37.55 -20.96 27.53
C MET A 358 39.08 -20.79 27.40
N LEU A 359 39.56 -19.61 27.00
CA LEU A 359 40.99 -19.33 26.87
C LEU A 359 41.76 -19.48 28.22
N GLU A 360 41.16 -19.05 29.32
CA GLU A 360 41.71 -19.25 30.65
C GLU A 360 41.79 -20.73 31.04
N GLN A 361 40.79 -21.50 30.75
CA GLN A 361 40.76 -22.96 30.99
C GLN A 361 41.84 -23.68 30.17
N ILE A 362 42.01 -23.29 28.89
CA ILE A 362 43.08 -23.81 28.03
C ILE A 362 44.45 -23.50 28.66
N SER A 363 44.67 -22.27 29.08
CA SER A 363 45.94 -21.81 29.64
C SER A 363 46.33 -22.50 30.96
N ARG A 364 45.36 -22.97 31.75
CA ARG A 364 45.62 -23.76 32.97
C ARG A 364 46.15 -25.15 32.68
N LYS A 365 45.70 -25.77 31.59
CA LYS A 365 46.05 -27.19 31.24
C LYS A 365 47.20 -27.29 30.28
N TYR A 366 47.42 -26.28 29.43
CA TYR A 366 48.35 -26.36 28.30
C TYR A 366 49.35 -25.19 28.28
N VAL A 367 50.49 -25.41 27.63
CA VAL A 367 51.54 -24.40 27.41
C VAL A 367 51.83 -24.30 25.92
N VAL A 368 52.16 -23.11 25.47
CA VAL A 368 52.54 -22.86 24.08
C VAL A 368 53.98 -23.38 23.85
N LEU A 369 54.20 -24.02 22.72
CA LEU A 369 55.49 -24.50 22.29
C LEU A 369 56.12 -23.44 21.35
N THR A 370 56.70 -22.38 21.93
CA THR A 370 57.42 -21.34 21.18
C THR A 370 58.73 -21.01 21.89
N ASP A 371 59.70 -20.46 21.14
CA ASP A 371 61.00 -20.03 21.68
C ASP A 371 60.93 -18.87 22.70
N SER A 372 59.75 -18.31 22.88
CA SER A 372 59.49 -17.23 23.82
C SER A 372 58.91 -17.76 25.14
N GLU A 373 59.73 -17.77 26.20
CA GLU A 373 59.33 -18.24 27.56
C GLU A 373 58.10 -17.57 28.16
N ASN A 374 57.61 -16.47 27.58
CA ASN A 374 56.50 -15.66 28.09
C ASN A 374 55.22 -15.74 27.29
N ALA A 375 55.13 -16.57 26.24
CA ALA A 375 53.91 -16.64 25.42
C ALA A 375 52.78 -17.38 26.12
N LYS A 376 51.73 -16.66 26.49
CA LYS A 376 50.50 -17.24 27.12
C LYS A 376 49.38 -17.35 26.09
N ILE A 377 48.69 -18.49 26.06
CA ILE A 377 47.56 -18.78 25.15
C ILE A 377 46.50 -17.66 25.16
N PRO A 378 46.03 -17.13 26.31
CA PRO A 378 45.03 -16.06 26.33
C PRO A 378 45.50 -14.77 25.67
N GLN A 379 46.78 -14.44 25.76
CA GLN A 379 47.33 -13.24 25.12
C GLN A 379 47.43 -13.39 23.60
N MET A 380 47.83 -14.58 23.14
CA MET A 380 47.98 -14.87 21.70
C MET A 380 46.60 -14.91 21.00
N LEU A 381 45.59 -15.44 21.65
CA LEU A 381 44.24 -15.62 21.13
C LEU A 381 43.28 -14.50 21.56
N ALA A 382 43.76 -13.45 22.22
CA ALA A 382 42.92 -12.29 22.55
C ALA A 382 42.29 -11.69 21.30
N PRO A 383 41.04 -11.24 21.34
CA PRO A 383 40.34 -10.70 20.18
C PRO A 383 41.10 -9.58 19.46
N GLU A 384 41.80 -8.74 20.21
CA GLU A 384 42.60 -7.63 19.69
C GLU A 384 43.82 -8.15 18.91
N ASN A 385 44.47 -9.18 19.43
CA ASN A 385 45.64 -9.79 18.79
C ASN A 385 45.25 -10.56 17.53
N LEU A 386 44.14 -11.31 17.57
CA LEU A 386 43.60 -11.98 16.38
C LEU A 386 43.25 -10.96 15.28
N ARG A 387 42.63 -9.83 15.62
CA ARG A 387 42.31 -8.74 14.68
C ARG A 387 43.57 -8.07 14.10
N ARG A 388 44.66 -8.09 14.85
CA ARG A 388 45.96 -7.56 14.38
C ARG A 388 46.64 -8.49 13.40
N LEU A 389 46.57 -9.79 13.64
CA LEU A 389 47.30 -10.83 12.87
C LEU A 389 46.51 -11.33 11.65
N ILE A 390 45.17 -11.41 11.76
CA ILE A 390 44.29 -11.88 10.71
C ILE A 390 43.58 -10.67 10.09
N LYS A 391 43.94 -10.32 8.85
CA LYS A 391 43.44 -9.13 8.13
C LYS A 391 42.63 -9.48 6.90
N THR A 392 42.74 -10.70 6.39
CA THR A 392 42.05 -11.18 5.19
C THR A 392 41.50 -12.58 5.44
N ASP A 393 40.59 -13.02 4.55
CA ASP A 393 40.01 -14.37 4.60
C ASP A 393 41.07 -15.48 4.37
N ASN A 394 42.21 -15.14 3.81
CA ASN A 394 43.29 -16.08 3.55
C ASN A 394 44.30 -16.20 4.70
N ASP A 395 44.21 -15.32 5.69
CA ASP A 395 45.12 -15.37 6.84
C ASP A 395 44.68 -16.44 7.82
N SER A 396 45.65 -17.06 8.48
CA SER A 396 45.40 -18.00 9.56
C SER A 396 46.50 -17.90 10.61
N LEU A 397 46.13 -18.10 11.87
CA LEU A 397 47.08 -18.20 12.96
C LEU A 397 47.22 -19.67 13.33
N LYS A 398 48.48 -20.19 13.34
CA LYS A 398 48.78 -21.53 13.82
C LYS A 398 49.54 -21.44 15.14
N LEU A 399 49.10 -22.24 16.10
CA LEU A 399 49.65 -22.28 17.44
C LEU A 399 49.89 -23.72 17.86
N GLU A 400 51.15 -24.08 18.12
CA GLU A 400 51.51 -25.36 18.72
C GLU A 400 51.50 -25.25 20.24
N TYR A 401 50.86 -26.19 20.91
CA TYR A 401 50.79 -26.21 22.35
C TYR A 401 50.74 -27.65 22.87
N ALA A 402 51.19 -27.83 24.08
CA ALA A 402 51.25 -29.15 24.72
C ALA A 402 50.63 -29.13 26.12
N ALA A 403 50.25 -30.30 26.59
CA ALA A 403 49.92 -30.47 28.00
C ALA A 403 51.16 -30.13 28.86
N ARG A 404 50.95 -29.61 30.07
CA ARG A 404 52.05 -29.16 30.95
C ARG A 404 53.03 -30.28 31.32
N ASP A 405 52.53 -31.52 31.36
CA ASP A 405 53.29 -32.73 31.59
C ASP A 405 53.91 -33.31 30.30
N LYS A 406 53.75 -32.63 29.17
CA LYS A 406 54.14 -33.06 27.83
C LYS A 406 53.57 -34.41 27.37
N SER A 407 52.47 -34.85 27.99
CA SER A 407 51.78 -36.09 27.62
C SER A 407 51.01 -36.01 26.30
N ALA A 408 50.65 -34.80 25.87
CA ALA A 408 49.89 -34.58 24.64
C ALA A 408 50.34 -33.27 23.92
N PHE A 409 50.32 -33.33 22.61
CA PHE A 409 50.76 -32.25 21.71
C PHE A 409 49.63 -31.91 20.75
N PHE A 410 49.34 -30.62 20.55
CA PHE A 410 48.25 -30.16 19.72
C PHE A 410 48.69 -29.00 18.81
N MET A 411 48.05 -28.92 17.64
CA MET A 411 48.11 -27.80 16.73
C MET A 411 46.73 -27.11 16.69
N MET A 412 46.65 -25.86 17.04
CA MET A 412 45.48 -25.03 16.85
C MET A 412 45.65 -24.16 15.63
N THR A 413 44.68 -24.23 14.71
CA THR A 413 44.61 -23.33 13.56
C THR A 413 43.39 -22.44 13.73
N VAL A 414 43.61 -21.11 13.74
CA VAL A 414 42.55 -20.12 13.83
C VAL A 414 42.34 -19.50 12.45
N VAL A 415 41.11 -19.61 11.94
CA VAL A 415 40.72 -19.07 10.62
C VAL A 415 39.59 -18.08 10.75
N PRO A 416 39.53 -17.02 9.94
CA PRO A 416 38.44 -16.07 9.95
C PRO A 416 37.17 -16.70 9.41
N MET A 417 36.00 -16.30 9.97
CA MET A 417 34.70 -16.76 9.51
C MET A 417 33.75 -15.62 9.12
N ALA A 418 33.86 -14.48 9.77
CA ALA A 418 32.97 -13.35 9.48
C ALA A 418 33.63 -12.01 9.82
N TRP A 419 33.32 -11.02 9.01
CA TRP A 419 33.72 -9.63 9.15
C TRP A 419 32.54 -8.72 9.23
N LYS A 420 32.68 -7.61 9.94
CA LYS A 420 31.71 -6.50 9.96
C LYS A 420 32.51 -5.20 9.86
N GLU A 421 32.19 -4.38 8.88
CA GLU A 421 32.87 -3.09 8.67
C GLU A 421 34.41 -3.20 8.70
N ASN A 422 34.95 -4.20 7.98
CA ASN A 422 36.39 -4.53 7.93
C ASN A 422 36.99 -4.97 9.26
N ARG A 423 36.21 -5.33 10.26
CA ARG A 423 36.64 -5.83 11.55
C ARG A 423 36.27 -7.31 11.69
N LEU A 424 37.22 -8.14 12.05
CA LEU A 424 37.02 -9.57 12.31
C LEU A 424 36.09 -9.77 13.51
N THR A 425 34.96 -10.42 13.28
CA THR A 425 33.93 -10.65 14.31
C THR A 425 33.82 -12.10 14.75
N ARG A 426 34.11 -13.05 13.84
CA ARG A 426 34.06 -14.47 14.15
C ARG A 426 35.24 -15.22 13.61
N VAL A 427 35.70 -16.18 14.39
CA VAL A 427 36.79 -17.09 14.00
C VAL A 427 36.39 -18.52 14.27
N MET A 428 37.00 -19.46 13.55
CA MET A 428 36.96 -20.87 13.86
C MET A 428 38.35 -21.31 14.35
N MET A 429 38.39 -22.00 15.45
CA MET A 429 39.57 -22.65 16.02
C MET A 429 39.46 -24.14 15.76
N ILE A 430 40.38 -24.67 15.01
CA ILE A 430 40.47 -26.09 14.68
C ILE A 430 41.66 -26.65 15.47
N VAL A 431 41.40 -27.71 16.23
CA VAL A 431 42.43 -28.38 17.05
C VAL A 431 42.70 -29.75 16.48
N GLN A 432 43.97 -30.04 16.23
CA GLN A 432 44.49 -31.31 15.74
C GLN A 432 45.44 -31.92 16.78
N ASP A 433 45.29 -33.22 17.05
CA ASP A 433 46.20 -33.98 17.89
C ASP A 433 47.46 -34.32 17.09
N MET A 434 48.59 -33.88 17.60
CA MET A 434 49.93 -34.07 17.00
C MET A 434 50.73 -35.17 17.67
N GLY A 435 50.18 -35.85 18.66
CA GLY A 435 50.89 -36.87 19.45
C GLY A 435 51.52 -37.95 18.61
N LYS A 436 50.80 -38.50 17.64
CA LYS A 436 51.37 -39.51 16.70
C LYS A 436 52.50 -38.94 15.83
N GLN A 437 52.36 -37.69 15.39
CA GLN A 437 53.39 -37.04 14.56
C GLN A 437 54.64 -36.72 15.38
N HIS A 438 54.48 -36.22 16.60
CA HIS A 438 55.57 -36.03 17.54
C HIS A 438 56.31 -37.32 17.89
N LEU A 439 55.54 -38.41 18.14
CA LEU A 439 56.12 -39.72 18.40
C LEU A 439 56.93 -40.20 17.19
N LEU A 440 56.39 -40.12 15.99
CA LEU A 440 57.07 -40.53 14.77
C LEU A 440 58.34 -39.68 14.51
N GLN A 441 58.25 -38.41 14.82
CA GLN A 441 59.37 -37.47 14.66
C GLN A 441 60.46 -37.73 15.71
N SER A 442 60.10 -38.05 16.95
CA SER A 442 61.04 -38.47 18.01
C SER A 442 61.72 -39.76 17.63
N LEU A 443 60.96 -40.79 17.22
CA LEU A 443 61.54 -42.05 16.75
C LEU A 443 62.45 -41.90 15.52
N ALA A 444 62.13 -40.97 14.65
CA ALA A 444 62.96 -40.70 13.45
C ALA A 444 64.28 -39.95 13.76
N ASN A 445 64.32 -39.22 14.88
CA ASN A 445 65.45 -38.34 15.25
C ASN A 445 66.30 -38.90 16.40
N THR A 446 65.89 -39.99 17.05
CA THR A 446 66.69 -40.61 18.15
C THR A 446 67.24 -41.98 17.75
N ASP A 447 68.32 -42.37 18.41
CA ASP A 447 68.89 -43.71 18.32
C ASP A 447 68.11 -44.67 19.23
N GLY A 448 67.59 -45.77 18.64
CA GLY A 448 66.68 -46.69 19.32
C GLY A 448 67.29 -47.45 20.49
N LEU A 449 68.66 -47.55 20.60
CA LEU A 449 69.33 -48.24 21.70
C LEU A 449 69.61 -47.28 22.87
N THR A 450 70.09 -46.07 22.58
CA THR A 450 70.62 -45.15 23.58
C THR A 450 69.70 -44.03 23.96
N GLY A 451 68.73 -43.75 23.12
CA GLY A 451 67.79 -42.61 23.31
C GLY A 451 68.47 -41.24 22.99
N LEU A 452 69.71 -41.20 22.63
CA LEU A 452 70.37 -39.98 22.12
C LEU A 452 69.89 -39.64 20.74
N LEU A 453 70.18 -38.41 20.25
CA LEU A 453 69.82 -38.03 18.89
C LEU A 453 70.67 -38.86 17.90
N ASN A 454 70.07 -39.22 16.78
CA ASN A 454 70.73 -40.06 15.78
C ASN A 454 71.58 -39.24 14.76
N LYS A 455 72.29 -39.92 13.92
CA LYS A 455 73.14 -39.32 12.87
C LYS A 455 72.35 -38.40 11.92
N ARG A 456 71.15 -38.82 11.53
CA ARG A 456 70.25 -38.01 10.65
C ARG A 456 69.88 -36.67 11.28
N TYR A 457 69.67 -36.63 12.56
CA TYR A 457 69.38 -35.41 13.27
C TYR A 457 70.64 -34.53 13.46
N PHE A 458 71.77 -35.16 13.69
CA PHE A 458 73.09 -34.51 13.72
C PHE A 458 73.35 -33.72 12.44
N ASP A 459 73.26 -34.36 11.27
CA ASP A 459 73.46 -33.74 9.98
C ASP A 459 72.57 -32.53 9.76
N ARG A 460 71.27 -32.64 10.20
CA ARG A 460 70.27 -31.55 10.11
C ARG A 460 70.66 -30.37 11.00
N VAL A 461 71.02 -30.63 12.26
CA VAL A 461 71.42 -29.56 13.19
C VAL A 461 72.65 -28.83 12.70
N LEU A 462 73.64 -29.52 12.22
CA LEU A 462 74.87 -28.92 11.65
C LEU A 462 74.52 -28.00 10.47
N THR A 463 73.74 -28.46 9.52
CA THR A 463 73.26 -27.65 8.38
C THR A 463 72.58 -26.35 8.82
N VAL A 464 71.74 -26.40 9.83
CA VAL A 464 71.06 -25.20 10.35
C VAL A 464 72.02 -24.25 11.04
N LEU A 465 72.99 -24.75 11.83
CA LEU A 465 73.95 -23.91 12.53
C LEU A 465 74.91 -23.23 11.56
N GLU A 466 75.31 -23.93 10.51
CA GLU A 466 76.16 -23.38 9.44
C GLU A 466 75.44 -22.26 8.68
N GLN A 467 74.18 -22.48 8.29
CA GLN A 467 73.40 -21.48 7.60
C GLN A 467 73.17 -20.20 8.41
N HIS A 468 73.08 -20.30 9.72
CA HIS A 468 72.87 -19.15 10.60
C HIS A 468 74.13 -18.60 11.24
N SER A 469 75.31 -19.13 10.89
CA SER A 469 76.63 -18.73 11.42
C SER A 469 76.68 -18.67 12.95
N GLN A 470 75.97 -19.60 13.60
CA GLN A 470 75.94 -19.69 15.06
C GLN A 470 77.21 -20.38 15.57
N PRO A 471 77.93 -19.80 16.55
CA PRO A 471 79.14 -20.44 17.12
C PRO A 471 78.74 -21.69 17.92
N PHE A 472 79.48 -22.76 17.70
CA PHE A 472 79.32 -24.02 18.43
C PHE A 472 80.65 -24.72 18.59
N ALA A 473 80.75 -25.61 19.60
CA ALA A 473 81.87 -26.54 19.73
C ALA A 473 81.37 -27.97 19.48
N LEU A 474 82.04 -28.70 18.61
CA LEU A 474 81.72 -30.05 18.26
C LEU A 474 82.80 -31.00 18.80
N PHE A 475 82.33 -32.00 19.58
CA PHE A 475 83.23 -33.06 20.10
C PHE A 475 82.83 -34.38 19.45
N TYR A 476 83.76 -35.03 18.83
CA TYR A 476 83.68 -36.36 18.29
C TYR A 476 84.28 -37.33 19.27
N MET A 477 83.60 -38.42 19.59
CA MET A 477 84.08 -39.41 20.57
C MET A 477 83.88 -40.81 20.04
N ASP A 478 84.83 -41.67 20.29
CA ASP A 478 84.77 -43.10 19.99
C ASP A 478 85.12 -43.89 21.26
N LEU A 479 84.50 -45.04 21.47
CA LEU A 479 84.79 -45.87 22.65
C LEU A 479 85.98 -46.81 22.36
N ASP A 480 87.11 -46.52 22.94
CA ASP A 480 88.30 -47.36 22.82
C ASP A 480 88.01 -48.77 23.24
N ARG A 481 88.43 -49.73 22.38
CA ARG A 481 88.31 -51.18 22.62
C ARG A 481 86.82 -51.66 22.83
N PHE A 482 85.87 -51.00 22.27
CA PHE A 482 84.43 -51.42 22.38
C PHE A 482 84.23 -52.81 21.72
N LYS A 483 84.82 -53.06 20.57
CA LYS A 483 84.73 -54.35 19.89
C LYS A 483 85.21 -55.54 20.78
N PRO A 484 86.42 -55.48 21.41
CA PRO A 484 86.82 -56.51 22.38
C PRO A 484 85.80 -56.73 23.53
N VAL A 485 85.06 -55.71 23.99
CA VAL A 485 84.03 -55.88 25.03
C VAL A 485 82.89 -56.70 24.47
N ASN A 486 82.42 -56.42 23.26
CA ASN A 486 81.40 -57.24 22.61
C ASN A 486 81.83 -58.69 22.39
N ASP A 487 83.13 -58.89 21.92
CA ASP A 487 83.62 -60.18 21.60
C ASP A 487 83.85 -61.01 22.87
N THR A 488 84.14 -60.40 24.01
CA THR A 488 84.43 -61.10 25.28
C THR A 488 83.15 -61.31 26.14
N TYR A 489 82.27 -60.29 26.19
CA TYR A 489 81.18 -60.26 27.13
C TYR A 489 79.78 -60.36 26.48
N GLY A 490 79.73 -60.36 25.15
CA GLY A 490 78.53 -60.37 24.33
C GLY A 490 77.95 -59.00 24.07
N HIS A 491 77.10 -58.93 23.03
CA HIS A 491 76.46 -57.71 22.59
C HIS A 491 75.55 -57.06 23.63
N ASP A 492 74.89 -57.87 24.49
CA ASP A 492 74.05 -57.37 25.58
C ASP A 492 74.76 -56.50 26.60
N VAL A 493 76.09 -56.85 26.85
CA VAL A 493 76.93 -56.11 27.74
C VAL A 493 77.40 -54.83 27.04
N GLY A 494 77.73 -54.91 25.75
CA GLY A 494 78.08 -53.76 24.92
C GLY A 494 76.95 -52.77 24.84
N ASP A 495 75.69 -53.26 24.66
CA ASP A 495 74.50 -52.41 24.64
C ASP A 495 74.23 -51.71 25.99
N LYS A 496 74.52 -52.39 27.11
CA LYS A 496 74.43 -51.78 28.45
C LYS A 496 75.50 -50.68 28.61
N LEU A 497 76.73 -50.94 28.09
CA LEU A 497 77.79 -49.98 28.10
C LEU A 497 77.45 -48.72 27.29
N LEU A 498 76.91 -48.89 26.06
CA LEU A 498 76.51 -47.79 25.21
C LEU A 498 75.39 -46.97 25.88
N LYS A 499 74.36 -47.63 26.52
CA LYS A 499 73.32 -46.96 27.31
C LYS A 499 73.91 -46.20 28.50
N GLY A 500 74.88 -46.77 29.21
CA GLY A 500 75.54 -46.13 30.34
C GLY A 500 76.27 -44.86 29.92
N VAL A 501 77.05 -44.95 28.85
CA VAL A 501 77.77 -43.80 28.25
C VAL A 501 76.75 -42.73 27.85
N SER A 502 75.73 -43.10 27.17
CA SER A 502 74.71 -42.16 26.69
C SER A 502 74.07 -41.37 27.83
N GLN A 503 73.72 -42.04 28.93
CA GLN A 503 73.14 -41.40 30.12
C GLN A 503 74.10 -40.38 30.75
N ARG A 504 75.34 -40.71 30.80
CA ARG A 504 76.35 -39.83 31.35
C ARG A 504 76.64 -38.62 30.42
N LEU A 505 76.72 -38.84 29.12
CA LEU A 505 76.81 -37.75 28.14
C LEU A 505 75.68 -36.79 28.23
N GLN A 506 74.44 -37.30 28.37
CA GLN A 506 73.25 -36.44 28.61
C GLN A 506 73.36 -35.64 29.91
N GLY A 507 73.90 -36.21 30.97
CA GLY A 507 74.13 -35.55 32.25
C GLY A 507 75.18 -34.47 32.21
N CYS A 508 76.09 -34.52 31.23
CA CYS A 508 77.20 -33.57 31.08
C CYS A 508 76.86 -32.35 30.24
N ILE A 509 75.71 -32.30 29.56
CA ILE A 509 75.36 -31.19 28.66
C ILE A 509 74.19 -30.37 29.20
N ARG A 510 73.99 -29.16 28.72
CA ARG A 510 72.87 -28.25 29.08
C ARG A 510 71.65 -28.62 28.24
N SER A 511 70.48 -28.17 28.63
CA SER A 511 69.27 -28.40 27.90
C SER A 511 69.22 -27.86 26.47
N ARG A 512 70.14 -26.93 26.16
CA ARG A 512 70.28 -26.32 24.83
C ARG A 512 71.39 -27.03 23.96
N ASP A 513 72.16 -27.92 24.55
CA ASP A 513 73.20 -28.66 23.86
C ASP A 513 72.69 -29.99 23.34
N TYR A 514 73.35 -30.62 22.43
CA TYR A 514 72.95 -31.84 21.79
C TYR A 514 73.97 -32.97 22.03
N ALA A 515 73.42 -34.17 22.33
CA ALA A 515 74.24 -35.39 22.37
C ALA A 515 73.71 -36.35 21.30
N PHE A 516 74.56 -36.92 20.53
CA PHE A 516 74.28 -37.81 19.42
C PHE A 516 74.97 -39.13 19.53
N ARG A 517 74.34 -40.20 19.03
CA ARG A 517 75.02 -41.42 18.66
C ARG A 517 75.03 -41.50 17.13
N LEU A 518 76.20 -41.53 16.52
CA LEU A 518 76.41 -41.50 15.07
C LEU A 518 76.32 -42.91 14.46
N GLY A 519 76.67 -43.94 15.22
CA GLY A 519 76.66 -45.33 14.85
C GLY A 519 77.69 -46.15 15.64
N GLY A 520 77.38 -47.42 15.84
CA GLY A 520 78.35 -48.28 16.58
C GLY A 520 78.71 -47.74 17.97
N ASP A 521 79.96 -47.40 18.17
CA ASP A 521 80.63 -46.84 19.35
C ASP A 521 80.93 -45.36 19.24
N GLU A 522 80.45 -44.71 18.13
CA GLU A 522 80.70 -43.30 17.86
C GLU A 522 79.64 -42.40 18.44
N PHE A 523 80.04 -41.38 19.18
CA PHE A 523 79.17 -40.36 19.76
C PHE A 523 79.66 -38.96 19.35
N ALA A 524 78.78 -37.99 19.37
CA ALA A 524 79.08 -36.60 19.21
C ALA A 524 78.36 -35.75 20.24
N LEU A 525 78.99 -34.70 20.72
CA LEU A 525 78.40 -33.64 21.52
C LEU A 525 78.56 -32.32 20.78
N LEU A 526 77.48 -31.58 20.72
CA LEU A 526 77.40 -30.25 20.11
C LEU A 526 76.93 -29.26 21.15
N LEU A 527 77.88 -28.37 21.56
CA LEU A 527 77.66 -27.35 22.58
C LEU A 527 77.44 -26.02 21.90
N LEU A 528 76.26 -25.39 22.16
CA LEU A 528 75.92 -24.12 21.51
C LEU A 528 76.50 -22.92 22.23
N GLY A 529 77.04 -21.99 21.45
CA GLY A 529 77.61 -20.73 21.89
C GLY A 529 79.16 -20.67 21.72
N PRO A 530 79.74 -19.50 21.88
CA PRO A 530 81.16 -19.33 21.78
C PRO A 530 81.89 -20.06 22.95
N MET A 531 82.89 -20.84 22.63
CA MET A 531 83.73 -21.51 23.62
C MET A 531 85.22 -21.28 23.29
N GLU A 532 86.00 -20.89 24.29
CA GLU A 532 87.44 -20.79 24.17
C GLU A 532 88.13 -22.16 24.19
N SER A 533 89.30 -22.29 23.53
CA SER A 533 89.98 -23.55 23.35
C SER A 533 90.28 -24.25 24.69
N GLU A 534 90.69 -23.51 25.74
CA GLU A 534 90.92 -24.05 27.07
C GLU A 534 89.69 -24.60 27.76
N ALA A 535 88.56 -23.91 27.59
CA ALA A 535 87.27 -24.35 28.12
C ALA A 535 86.75 -25.63 27.40
N CYS A 536 87.02 -25.76 26.10
CA CYS A 536 86.75 -26.96 25.32
C CYS A 536 87.58 -28.15 25.84
N ALA A 537 88.91 -27.95 26.03
CA ALA A 537 89.80 -28.97 26.53
C ALA A 537 89.40 -29.44 27.97
N SER A 538 89.12 -28.51 28.86
CA SER A 538 88.66 -28.80 30.23
C SER A 538 87.36 -29.56 30.24
N LYS A 539 86.39 -29.20 29.35
CA LYS A 539 85.07 -29.92 29.23
C LYS A 539 85.24 -31.31 28.69
N MET A 540 86.15 -31.52 27.73
CA MET A 540 86.46 -32.82 27.16
C MET A 540 87.11 -33.75 28.18
N ASN A 541 88.08 -33.25 28.95
CA ASN A 541 88.68 -34.02 30.02
C ASN A 541 87.65 -34.49 31.05
N LEU A 542 86.78 -33.59 31.48
CA LEU A 542 85.69 -33.91 32.38
C LEU A 542 84.74 -35.00 31.82
N ILE A 543 84.44 -34.93 30.52
CA ILE A 543 83.62 -35.93 29.85
C ILE A 543 84.30 -37.29 29.80
N CYS A 544 85.61 -37.30 29.46
CA CYS A 544 86.42 -38.51 29.45
C CYS A 544 86.47 -39.15 30.85
N GLU A 545 86.75 -38.38 31.90
CA GLU A 545 86.74 -38.87 33.28
C GLU A 545 85.43 -39.49 33.71
N ILE A 546 84.30 -38.83 33.40
CA ILE A 546 82.93 -39.32 33.73
C ILE A 546 82.67 -40.62 32.97
N CYS A 547 83.13 -40.74 31.72
CA CYS A 547 82.92 -41.98 30.94
C CYS A 547 83.87 -43.10 31.38
N LEU A 548 85.15 -42.82 31.84
CA LEU A 548 86.09 -43.81 32.27
C LEU A 548 85.77 -44.48 33.62
N LEU A 549 85.05 -43.83 34.50
CA LEU A 549 84.65 -44.39 35.80
C LEU A 549 83.84 -45.72 35.72
N TYR A 550 83.62 -46.26 34.56
CA TYR A 550 82.92 -47.53 34.35
C TYR A 550 83.86 -48.70 33.96
N THR A 551 85.16 -48.42 33.75
CA THR A 551 86.09 -49.42 33.25
C THR A 551 87.06 -49.99 34.31
N SER A 552 86.85 -49.66 35.59
CA SER A 552 87.57 -50.32 36.67
C SER A 552 86.78 -51.56 37.17
N PRO A 553 87.22 -52.78 36.87
CA PRO A 553 86.68 -53.96 37.56
C PRO A 553 87.23 -53.92 38.97
N SER A 554 86.38 -53.86 39.96
CA SER A 554 86.73 -54.32 41.31
C SER A 554 86.38 -55.75 41.47
#